data_80424fff2846b526558a3abee0425380
#
_entry.id   80424fff2846b526558a3abee0425380
#
_cell.length_a   1.000
_cell.length_b   1.000
_cell.length_c   1.000
_cell.angle_alpha   90.00
_cell.angle_beta   90.00
_cell.angle_gamma   90.00
#
_symmetry.space_group_name_H-M   'P 1'
#
loop_
_entity.id
_entity.type
_entity.pdbx_description
1 polymer ?
#
loop_
_entity_poly.entity_id
_entity_poly.type
_entity_poly.pdbx_seq_one_letter_code
_entity_poly.pdbx_strand_id
1 'polypeptide(L)'
;MCAASGPPSRFSRKFWPFGDRGATGCHNNGINFYNFYASINQKLARGAEILYGDEEASLLPPARPCPLRVPRIGLYAGSGTSHSWLWFVDLFDRMFFHDVVFLDEDMVKNGVLKNLDVFAMSGGDTIRIAEGLGAEGAYELERFIGEGGLYVGSCAGAYLPLKSSKQHLDRFNFVDIKIANISKTAPTVKQLGRKATTAYGCDYVYHPVREEVRLRSTEKGPFSGVGSFLAPLYGGPSMVTGNASEIMAQYDAFTKKTLFLVDETLAEKTLIGNVAAVRSELGNGVLYLFGPHFEHPHFPIANHLVANAIFWDMKKSSVGGTSGMSEIVLDGAAKRKLVRDIKREISNARIVSVGLEAASVRWTIGCKIYEPEKIRVFLEAIWKRLGRLEQSPRIQISNQTLEEVTPCACEVTRILREVKSRIDDRLETQGIAPHLFDSLRRLTMFCLQTYFNSLLLDN
;
A
#
# COMPACT_ATOMS: atom_id res chain seq x y z
N MET A 1 45.79 -17.55 -6.03
CA MET A 1 45.55 -16.33 -5.24
C MET A 1 44.12 -15.87 -5.55
N CYS A 2 43.18 -16.29 -4.73
CA CYS A 2 41.76 -15.92 -4.88
C CYS A 2 41.48 -14.64 -4.11
N ALA A 3 41.11 -13.58 -4.81
CA ALA A 3 40.62 -12.36 -4.19
C ALA A 3 39.18 -12.59 -3.71
N ALA A 4 39.00 -12.50 -2.41
CA ALA A 4 37.70 -12.57 -1.77
C ALA A 4 36.88 -11.32 -2.13
N SER A 5 35.75 -11.52 -2.79
CA SER A 5 34.72 -10.49 -2.93
C SER A 5 34.00 -10.34 -1.59
N GLY A 6 34.10 -9.18 -0.97
CA GLY A 6 33.45 -8.83 0.27
C GLY A 6 31.91 -8.89 0.18
N PRO A 7 31.22 -8.96 1.33
CA PRO A 7 29.77 -9.07 1.37
C PRO A 7 29.11 -7.79 0.85
N PRO A 8 27.95 -7.88 0.21
CA PRO A 8 27.20 -6.70 -0.22
C PRO A 8 26.74 -5.92 1.02
N SER A 9 27.25 -4.71 1.12
CA SER A 9 27.08 -3.80 2.23
C SER A 9 25.67 -3.26 2.37
N ARG A 10 25.18 -3.26 3.59
CA ARG A 10 24.37 -2.19 4.19
C ARG A 10 23.10 -1.74 3.48
N PHE A 11 22.13 -2.64 3.37
CA PHE A 11 20.76 -2.24 3.06
C PHE A 11 19.90 -1.91 4.30
N SER A 12 20.42 -2.02 5.51
CA SER A 12 19.62 -2.11 6.72
C SER A 12 19.35 -0.81 7.49
N ARG A 13 19.95 0.33 7.14
CA ARG A 13 19.87 1.52 8.02
C ARG A 13 19.11 2.73 7.48
N LYS A 14 18.51 2.69 6.29
CA LYS A 14 17.82 3.85 5.71
C LYS A 14 16.30 3.74 5.57
N PHE A 15 15.68 2.66 6.03
CA PHE A 15 14.25 2.47 5.81
C PHE A 15 13.33 3.19 6.79
N TRP A 16 13.86 3.78 7.88
CA TRP A 16 13.00 4.45 8.86
C TRP A 16 13.73 5.55 9.61
N PRO A 17 13.88 6.76 9.06
CA PRO A 17 14.44 7.89 9.80
C PRO A 17 13.37 8.72 10.51
N PHE A 18 12.28 8.16 10.96
CA PHE A 18 11.38 8.86 11.87
C PHE A 18 11.68 8.48 13.31
N GLY A 19 12.88 8.87 13.77
CA GLY A 19 13.08 9.20 15.15
C GLY A 19 12.29 10.46 15.49
N ASP A 20 11.52 10.38 16.55
CA ASP A 20 10.84 11.43 17.33
C ASP A 20 11.14 12.92 17.02
N ARG A 21 10.91 13.39 15.81
CA ARG A 21 10.80 14.82 15.57
C ARG A 21 9.37 15.14 15.14
N GLY A 22 8.55 15.48 16.16
CA GLY A 22 7.52 16.46 15.97
C GLY A 22 6.23 16.03 15.26
N ALA A 23 5.73 14.82 15.52
CA ALA A 23 4.31 14.57 15.28
C ALA A 23 3.38 15.33 16.26
N THR A 24 3.96 16.10 17.19
CA THR A 24 3.21 16.84 18.20
C THR A 24 2.58 18.15 17.69
N GLY A 25 2.96 18.65 16.53
CA GLY A 25 2.43 19.91 16.01
C GLY A 25 1.04 19.81 15.37
N CYS A 26 0.72 18.71 14.72
CA CYS A 26 -0.57 18.59 14.00
C CYS A 26 -1.76 18.26 14.90
N HIS A 27 -1.55 17.61 16.04
CA HIS A 27 -2.64 17.25 16.96
C HIS A 27 -3.07 18.36 17.91
N ASN A 28 -2.21 19.37 18.16
CA ASN A 28 -2.53 20.42 19.10
C ASN A 28 -3.38 21.58 18.56
N ASN A 29 -3.62 21.65 17.25
CA ASN A 29 -4.34 22.78 16.66
C ASN A 29 -5.78 22.48 16.24
N GLY A 30 -6.33 21.30 16.55
CA GLY A 30 -7.74 20.98 16.25
C GLY A 30 -8.12 21.17 14.77
N ILE A 31 -7.16 21.05 13.85
CA ILE A 31 -7.41 21.14 12.42
C ILE A 31 -8.08 19.84 12.00
N ASN A 32 -9.41 19.84 12.02
CA ASN A 32 -10.20 18.80 11.41
C ASN A 32 -9.92 18.79 9.91
N PHE A 33 -9.66 17.61 9.35
CA PHE A 33 -9.46 17.38 7.92
C PHE A 33 -10.58 18.01 7.06
N TYR A 34 -11.83 18.00 7.55
CA TYR A 34 -12.93 18.74 6.93
C TYR A 34 -12.64 20.23 6.77
N ASN A 35 -12.08 20.88 7.77
CA ASN A 35 -11.69 22.28 7.69
C ASN A 35 -10.49 22.50 6.80
N PHE A 36 -9.64 21.51 6.68
CA PHE A 36 -8.48 21.52 5.81
C PHE A 36 -8.87 21.43 4.34
N TYR A 37 -9.75 20.50 3.96
CA TYR A 37 -10.21 20.33 2.59
C TYR A 37 -11.46 21.14 2.23
N ALA A 38 -12.23 21.67 3.18
CA ALA A 38 -13.40 22.50 2.92
C ALA A 38 -13.08 23.83 2.23
N SER A 39 -11.84 24.31 2.32
CA SER A 39 -11.34 25.47 1.55
C SER A 39 -10.05 25.05 0.81
N ILE A 40 -10.15 24.01 0.03
CA ILE A 40 -9.02 23.27 -0.53
C ILE A 40 -8.05 24.16 -1.32
N ASN A 41 -8.53 25.11 -2.12
CA ASN A 41 -7.61 25.96 -2.91
C ASN A 41 -6.74 26.89 -2.06
N GLN A 42 -7.19 27.25 -0.84
CA GLN A 42 -6.39 28.08 0.07
C GLN A 42 -5.72 27.28 1.19
N LYS A 43 -6.29 26.15 1.57
CA LYS A 43 -5.85 25.35 2.72
C LYS A 43 -5.06 24.11 2.33
N LEU A 44 -5.09 23.66 1.07
CA LEU A 44 -4.23 22.58 0.63
C LEU A 44 -2.76 22.99 0.66
N ALA A 45 -2.47 24.20 0.18
CA ALA A 45 -1.14 24.78 0.30
C ALA A 45 -0.71 24.85 1.78
N ARG A 46 -1.58 25.40 2.65
CA ARG A 46 -1.30 25.52 4.08
C ARG A 46 -1.20 24.16 4.79
N GLY A 47 -1.92 23.16 4.35
CA GLY A 47 -1.82 21.83 4.91
C GLY A 47 -0.64 21.04 4.37
N ALA A 48 -0.25 21.30 3.16
CA ALA A 48 0.98 20.79 2.60
C ALA A 48 2.21 21.38 3.32
N GLU A 49 2.18 22.67 3.66
CA GLU A 49 3.18 23.32 4.54
C GLU A 49 3.29 22.60 5.88
N ILE A 50 2.16 22.25 6.52
CA ILE A 50 2.12 21.51 7.79
C ILE A 50 2.68 20.10 7.65
N LEU A 51 2.39 19.40 6.54
CA LEU A 51 2.74 18.00 6.35
C LEU A 51 4.12 17.80 5.75
N TYR A 52 4.55 18.68 4.86
CA TYR A 52 5.71 18.48 4.00
C TYR A 52 6.73 19.63 4.02
N GLY A 53 6.37 20.79 4.56
CA GLY A 53 7.18 22.01 4.51
C GLY A 53 6.87 22.90 3.30
N ASP A 54 7.33 24.15 3.37
CA ASP A 54 6.95 25.21 2.42
C ASP A 54 7.41 24.95 0.99
N GLU A 55 8.62 24.42 0.82
CA GLU A 55 9.19 24.18 -0.52
C GLU A 55 8.44 23.11 -1.29
N GLU A 56 8.07 22.01 -0.63
CA GLU A 56 7.33 20.91 -1.25
C GLU A 56 5.84 21.26 -1.46
N ALA A 57 5.27 22.06 -0.57
CA ALA A 57 3.90 22.51 -0.67
C ALA A 57 3.64 23.39 -1.90
N SER A 58 4.60 24.22 -2.27
CA SER A 58 4.51 25.11 -3.43
C SER A 58 4.48 24.37 -4.78
N LEU A 59 4.94 23.12 -4.80
CA LEU A 59 4.95 22.27 -6.00
C LEU A 59 3.63 21.50 -6.21
N LEU A 60 2.69 21.61 -5.28
CA LEU A 60 1.44 20.84 -5.34
C LEU A 60 0.45 21.48 -6.32
N PRO A 61 -0.27 20.66 -7.10
CA PRO A 61 -1.26 21.17 -8.02
C PRO A 61 -2.45 21.78 -7.29
N PRO A 62 -3.14 22.75 -7.89
CA PRO A 62 -4.38 23.27 -7.35
C PRO A 62 -5.42 22.15 -7.31
N ALA A 63 -6.02 21.94 -6.13
CA ALA A 63 -7.04 20.93 -5.96
C ALA A 63 -8.41 21.39 -6.46
N ARG A 64 -9.23 20.45 -6.92
CA ARG A 64 -10.66 20.71 -7.15
C ARG A 64 -11.36 21.03 -5.84
N PRO A 65 -12.45 21.83 -5.87
CA PRO A 65 -13.34 21.94 -4.73
C PRO A 65 -13.83 20.55 -4.30
N CYS A 66 -13.52 20.19 -3.08
CA CYS A 66 -13.86 18.89 -2.52
C CYS A 66 -15.31 18.86 -2.02
N PRO A 67 -16.03 17.74 -2.17
CA PRO A 67 -17.24 17.53 -1.41
C PRO A 67 -16.93 17.57 0.09
N LEU A 68 -17.86 18.13 0.88
CA LEU A 68 -17.69 18.37 2.32
C LEU A 68 -17.72 17.09 3.18
N ARG A 69 -17.22 15.97 2.68
CA ARG A 69 -17.14 14.72 3.45
C ARG A 69 -15.84 13.98 3.20
N VAL A 70 -15.40 13.29 4.22
CA VAL A 70 -14.28 12.34 4.13
C VAL A 70 -14.74 11.09 3.39
N PRO A 71 -13.98 10.56 2.40
CA PRO A 71 -14.33 9.33 1.75
C PRO A 71 -14.23 8.15 2.71
N ARG A 72 -15.13 7.19 2.55
CA ARG A 72 -14.99 5.88 3.17
C ARG A 72 -14.16 4.98 2.27
N ILE A 73 -12.99 4.59 2.75
CA ILE A 73 -11.96 3.91 1.97
C ILE A 73 -11.84 2.46 2.40
N GLY A 74 -12.01 1.52 1.47
CA GLY A 74 -11.61 0.13 1.64
C GLY A 74 -10.17 -0.06 1.20
N LEU A 75 -9.30 -0.50 2.09
CA LEU A 75 -7.92 -0.84 1.77
C LEU A 75 -7.74 -2.35 1.75
N TYR A 76 -7.46 -2.89 0.57
CA TYR A 76 -7.24 -4.33 0.43
C TYR A 76 -5.92 -4.76 1.06
N ALA A 77 -6.02 -5.61 2.05
CA ALA A 77 -4.92 -6.21 2.80
C ALA A 77 -4.99 -7.75 2.79
N GLY A 78 -5.77 -8.33 1.88
CA GLY A 78 -6.03 -9.77 1.76
C GLY A 78 -4.89 -10.56 1.12
N SER A 79 -5.23 -11.78 0.69
CA SER A 79 -4.32 -12.73 0.06
C SER A 79 -3.54 -12.11 -1.09
N GLY A 80 -2.27 -12.44 -1.21
CA GLY A 80 -1.38 -11.93 -2.26
C GLY A 80 -0.79 -10.54 -2.01
N THR A 81 -1.31 -9.74 -1.07
CA THR A 81 -0.72 -8.42 -0.77
C THR A 81 0.66 -8.55 -0.11
N SER A 82 1.56 -7.63 -0.47
CA SER A 82 2.84 -7.45 0.22
C SER A 82 2.70 -6.43 1.36
N HIS A 83 3.77 -6.17 2.10
CA HIS A 83 3.79 -5.13 3.13
C HIS A 83 3.47 -3.70 2.63
N SER A 84 3.45 -3.47 1.31
CA SER A 84 3.29 -2.12 0.73
C SER A 84 1.91 -1.50 0.99
N TRP A 85 0.87 -2.26 1.30
CA TRP A 85 -0.41 -1.69 1.71
C TRP A 85 -0.29 -0.83 2.98
N LEU A 86 0.73 -1.06 3.81
CA LEU A 86 1.03 -0.23 4.97
C LEU A 86 1.48 1.20 4.59
N TRP A 87 1.93 1.42 3.37
CA TRP A 87 2.23 2.75 2.86
C TRP A 87 0.96 3.56 2.63
N PHE A 88 -0.13 2.93 2.17
CA PHE A 88 -1.45 3.58 2.15
C PHE A 88 -1.94 3.91 3.56
N VAL A 89 -1.69 3.04 4.55
CA VAL A 89 -2.00 3.34 5.96
C VAL A 89 -1.27 4.60 6.42
N ASP A 90 0.02 4.73 6.12
CA ASP A 90 0.78 5.92 6.49
C ASP A 90 0.32 7.17 5.71
N LEU A 91 -0.07 7.01 4.45
CA LEU A 91 -0.63 8.08 3.64
C LEU A 91 -1.98 8.55 4.21
N PHE A 92 -2.90 7.63 4.45
CA PHE A 92 -4.24 7.96 4.95
C PHE A 92 -4.19 8.58 6.35
N ASP A 93 -3.35 8.06 7.23
CA ASP A 93 -3.11 8.61 8.57
C ASP A 93 -2.60 10.06 8.49
N ARG A 94 -1.65 10.35 7.59
CA ARG A 94 -1.11 11.71 7.38
C ARG A 94 -2.10 12.67 6.73
N MET A 95 -2.90 12.17 5.78
CA MET A 95 -3.90 12.97 5.06
C MET A 95 -5.21 13.09 5.82
N PHE A 96 -5.29 12.54 7.05
CA PHE A 96 -6.50 12.52 7.87
C PHE A 96 -7.71 11.82 7.22
N PHE A 97 -7.45 10.86 6.34
CA PHE A 97 -8.47 9.93 5.86
C PHE A 97 -8.66 8.86 6.94
N HIS A 98 -9.58 9.08 7.87
CA HIS A 98 -9.74 8.18 9.01
C HIS A 98 -10.83 7.12 8.85
N ASP A 99 -11.79 7.32 7.93
CA ASP A 99 -12.81 6.31 7.62
C ASP A 99 -12.23 5.24 6.68
N VAL A 100 -11.39 4.36 7.26
CA VAL A 100 -10.69 3.28 6.54
C VAL A 100 -11.15 1.93 7.06
N VAL A 101 -11.55 1.06 6.12
CA VAL A 101 -11.90 -0.33 6.35
C VAL A 101 -10.85 -1.22 5.71
N PHE A 102 -10.22 -2.09 6.50
CA PHE A 102 -9.27 -3.08 5.98
C PHE A 102 -10.02 -4.29 5.46
N LEU A 103 -9.78 -4.66 4.22
CA LEU A 103 -10.52 -5.69 3.50
C LEU A 103 -9.63 -6.90 3.21
N ASP A 104 -10.15 -8.08 3.47
CA ASP A 104 -9.66 -9.32 2.89
C ASP A 104 -10.53 -9.78 1.70
N GLU A 105 -10.18 -10.90 1.12
CA GLU A 105 -10.88 -11.47 -0.03
C GLU A 105 -12.33 -11.85 0.28
N ASP A 106 -12.60 -12.35 1.49
CA ASP A 106 -13.94 -12.79 1.88
C ASP A 106 -14.88 -11.60 2.10
N MET A 107 -14.38 -10.52 2.69
CA MET A 107 -15.15 -9.27 2.81
C MET A 107 -15.51 -8.69 1.43
N VAL A 108 -14.57 -8.74 0.47
CA VAL A 108 -14.85 -8.29 -0.91
C VAL A 108 -15.94 -9.15 -1.55
N LYS A 109 -15.82 -10.48 -1.50
CA LYS A 109 -16.81 -11.43 -2.04
C LYS A 109 -18.19 -11.27 -1.42
N ASN A 110 -18.24 -10.94 -0.13
CA ASN A 110 -19.48 -10.72 0.61
C ASN A 110 -20.12 -9.34 0.40
N GLY A 111 -19.62 -8.56 -0.58
CA GLY A 111 -20.26 -7.33 -1.03
C GLY A 111 -20.10 -6.13 -0.08
N VAL A 112 -19.05 -6.10 0.74
CA VAL A 112 -18.74 -4.96 1.62
C VAL A 112 -18.49 -3.69 0.82
N LEU A 113 -18.03 -3.80 -0.44
CA LEU A 113 -17.67 -2.69 -1.31
C LEU A 113 -18.81 -1.68 -1.53
N LYS A 114 -20.08 -2.13 -1.53
CA LYS A 114 -21.27 -1.26 -1.70
C LYS A 114 -21.36 -0.11 -0.69
N ASN A 115 -20.66 -0.22 0.44
CA ASN A 115 -20.67 0.78 1.51
C ASN A 115 -19.45 1.70 1.46
N LEU A 116 -18.63 1.64 0.40
CA LEU A 116 -17.38 2.36 0.26
C LEU A 116 -17.48 3.39 -0.88
N ASP A 117 -16.66 4.42 -0.80
CA ASP A 117 -16.46 5.38 -1.89
C ASP A 117 -15.24 5.02 -2.73
N VAL A 118 -14.21 4.53 -2.05
CA VAL A 118 -12.90 4.23 -2.63
C VAL A 118 -12.47 2.82 -2.26
N PHE A 119 -11.97 2.08 -3.23
CA PHE A 119 -11.24 0.84 -3.02
C PHE A 119 -9.78 1.06 -3.40
N ALA A 120 -8.87 0.89 -2.43
CA ALA A 120 -7.44 1.04 -2.61
C ALA A 120 -6.71 -0.31 -2.56
N MET A 121 -5.80 -0.54 -3.50
CA MET A 121 -4.98 -1.76 -3.58
C MET A 121 -3.53 -1.43 -3.91
N SER A 122 -2.61 -1.87 -3.09
CA SER A 122 -1.17 -1.65 -3.25
C SER A 122 -0.47 -2.83 -3.96
N GLY A 123 0.83 -2.95 -3.75
CA GLY A 123 1.68 -3.98 -4.34
C GLY A 123 1.50 -5.37 -3.73
N GLY A 124 1.97 -6.36 -4.46
CA GLY A 124 1.88 -7.75 -4.04
C GLY A 124 2.18 -8.72 -5.17
N ASP A 125 1.62 -9.90 -5.06
CA ASP A 125 1.56 -10.94 -6.08
C ASP A 125 0.20 -10.86 -6.78
N THR A 126 0.16 -10.27 -7.96
CA THR A 126 -1.09 -10.04 -8.71
C THR A 126 -1.85 -11.34 -8.99
N ILE A 127 -1.14 -12.44 -9.24
CA ILE A 127 -1.79 -13.73 -9.49
C ILE A 127 -2.47 -14.25 -8.23
N ARG A 128 -1.78 -14.23 -7.10
CA ARG A 128 -2.37 -14.63 -5.82
C ARG A 128 -3.52 -13.73 -5.36
N ILE A 129 -3.44 -12.43 -5.65
CA ILE A 129 -4.55 -11.50 -5.42
C ILE A 129 -5.75 -11.94 -6.26
N ALA A 130 -5.56 -12.21 -7.55
CA ALA A 130 -6.62 -12.64 -8.46
C ALA A 130 -7.20 -14.01 -8.08
N GLU A 131 -6.36 -14.96 -7.66
CA GLU A 131 -6.79 -16.28 -7.14
C GLU A 131 -7.63 -16.13 -5.86
N GLY A 132 -7.15 -15.33 -4.91
CA GLY A 132 -7.85 -15.08 -3.64
C GLY A 132 -9.22 -14.44 -3.86
N LEU A 133 -9.30 -13.41 -4.68
CA LEU A 133 -10.58 -12.75 -5.03
C LEU A 133 -11.51 -13.65 -5.84
N GLY A 134 -10.96 -14.45 -6.76
CA GLY A 134 -11.75 -15.36 -7.60
C GLY A 134 -12.75 -14.65 -8.52
N ALA A 135 -13.73 -15.39 -9.01
CA ALA A 135 -14.77 -14.84 -9.89
C ALA A 135 -15.75 -13.93 -9.14
N GLU A 136 -16.07 -14.28 -7.90
CA GLU A 136 -16.98 -13.50 -7.05
C GLU A 136 -16.37 -12.14 -6.69
N GLY A 137 -15.10 -12.11 -6.28
CA GLY A 137 -14.40 -10.86 -6.00
C GLY A 137 -14.21 -9.98 -7.24
N ALA A 138 -13.99 -10.58 -8.42
CA ALA A 138 -13.92 -9.85 -9.68
C ALA A 138 -15.27 -9.20 -10.01
N TYR A 139 -16.37 -9.95 -9.89
CA TYR A 139 -17.72 -9.45 -10.09
C TYR A 139 -18.07 -8.29 -9.13
N GLU A 140 -17.76 -8.43 -7.84
CA GLU A 140 -18.02 -7.39 -6.85
C GLU A 140 -17.21 -6.11 -7.11
N LEU A 141 -15.96 -6.24 -7.55
CA LEU A 141 -15.12 -5.10 -7.92
C LEU A 141 -15.63 -4.41 -9.18
N GLU A 142 -15.97 -5.18 -10.22
CA GLU A 142 -16.52 -4.62 -11.47
C GLU A 142 -17.83 -3.88 -11.19
N ARG A 143 -18.73 -4.49 -10.39
CA ARG A 143 -19.98 -3.89 -9.97
C ARG A 143 -19.76 -2.61 -9.19
N PHE A 144 -18.88 -2.64 -8.18
CA PHE A 144 -18.56 -1.46 -7.36
C PHE A 144 -18.08 -0.29 -8.22
N ILE A 145 -17.15 -0.54 -9.14
CA ILE A 145 -16.64 0.50 -10.03
C ILE A 145 -17.76 0.94 -10.98
N GLY A 146 -18.46 0.00 -11.61
CA GLY A 146 -19.55 0.30 -12.56
C GLY A 146 -20.68 1.13 -11.97
N GLU A 147 -20.96 0.99 -10.69
CA GLU A 147 -21.98 1.76 -9.96
C GLU A 147 -21.47 3.14 -9.48
N GLY A 148 -20.21 3.47 -9.70
CA GLY A 148 -19.66 4.81 -9.40
C GLY A 148 -18.59 4.83 -8.33
N GLY A 149 -18.11 3.67 -7.88
CA GLY A 149 -16.99 3.54 -6.98
C GLY A 149 -15.66 3.96 -7.61
N LEU A 150 -14.72 4.37 -6.79
CA LEU A 150 -13.39 4.78 -7.19
C LEU A 150 -12.37 3.69 -6.86
N TYR A 151 -11.68 3.18 -7.87
CA TYR A 151 -10.56 2.23 -7.71
C TYR A 151 -9.22 2.96 -7.76
N VAL A 152 -8.36 2.74 -6.77
CA VAL A 152 -7.00 3.27 -6.72
C VAL A 152 -6.02 2.11 -6.59
N GLY A 153 -5.28 1.80 -7.65
CA GLY A 153 -4.34 0.68 -7.69
C GLY A 153 -2.91 1.11 -7.93
N SER A 154 -1.96 0.61 -7.11
CA SER A 154 -0.53 0.77 -7.32
C SER A 154 0.15 -0.58 -7.54
N CYS A 155 1.16 -0.64 -8.40
CA CYS A 155 1.97 -1.83 -8.64
C CYS A 155 1.09 -3.07 -8.96
N ALA A 156 0.95 -4.05 -8.06
CA ALA A 156 0.08 -5.21 -8.28
C ALA A 156 -1.40 -4.80 -8.42
N GLY A 157 -1.85 -3.82 -7.65
CA GLY A 157 -3.19 -3.24 -7.79
C GLY A 157 -3.40 -2.53 -9.12
N ALA A 158 -2.34 -1.98 -9.73
CA ALA A 158 -2.43 -1.44 -11.08
C ALA A 158 -2.45 -2.53 -12.16
N TYR A 159 -1.72 -3.64 -11.96
CA TYR A 159 -1.75 -4.75 -12.90
C TYR A 159 -3.10 -5.47 -12.97
N LEU A 160 -3.80 -5.59 -11.84
CA LEU A 160 -4.99 -6.42 -11.71
C LEU A 160 -6.06 -6.11 -12.76
N PRO A 161 -6.48 -4.85 -13.00
CA PRO A 161 -7.53 -4.53 -13.95
C PRO A 161 -7.06 -4.41 -15.41
N LEU A 162 -5.75 -4.58 -15.68
CA LEU A 162 -5.20 -4.47 -17.04
C LEU A 162 -5.57 -5.69 -17.90
N LYS A 163 -5.64 -5.45 -19.20
CA LYS A 163 -5.96 -6.50 -20.17
C LYS A 163 -4.94 -7.65 -20.14
N SER A 164 -5.41 -8.82 -19.81
CA SER A 164 -4.62 -10.05 -19.68
C SER A 164 -5.37 -11.25 -20.25
N SER A 165 -4.65 -12.20 -20.84
CA SER A 165 -5.13 -13.52 -21.23
C SER A 165 -4.67 -14.62 -20.27
N LYS A 166 -4.05 -14.25 -19.15
CA LYS A 166 -3.58 -15.19 -18.16
C LYS A 166 -4.72 -15.67 -17.28
N GLN A 167 -4.71 -16.98 -16.99
CA GLN A 167 -5.65 -17.59 -16.06
C GLN A 167 -5.77 -16.77 -14.78
N HIS A 168 -6.96 -16.64 -14.25
CA HIS A 168 -7.36 -15.82 -13.11
C HIS A 168 -7.35 -14.31 -13.36
N LEU A 169 -6.37 -13.75 -14.10
CA LEU A 169 -6.31 -12.33 -14.42
C LEU A 169 -7.30 -11.92 -15.50
N ASP A 170 -7.68 -12.83 -16.39
CA ASP A 170 -8.66 -12.62 -17.47
C ASP A 170 -10.04 -12.17 -16.98
N ARG A 171 -10.37 -12.47 -15.71
CA ARG A 171 -11.62 -12.04 -15.05
C ARG A 171 -11.63 -10.57 -14.65
N PHE A 172 -10.46 -9.95 -14.59
CA PHE A 172 -10.26 -8.55 -14.14
C PHE A 172 -9.95 -7.60 -15.29
N ASN A 173 -10.23 -7.96 -16.52
CA ASN A 173 -10.03 -7.13 -17.71
C ASN A 173 -10.99 -5.92 -17.72
N PHE A 174 -10.91 -5.05 -16.73
CA PHE A 174 -11.83 -3.93 -16.56
C PHE A 174 -11.53 -2.77 -17.49
N VAL A 175 -10.29 -2.67 -18.00
CA VAL A 175 -9.85 -1.57 -18.86
C VAL A 175 -9.07 -2.08 -20.07
N ASP A 176 -9.21 -1.40 -21.23
CA ASP A 176 -8.44 -1.73 -22.44
C ASP A 176 -7.04 -1.08 -22.43
N ILE A 177 -6.30 -1.40 -21.37
CA ILE A 177 -4.91 -0.96 -21.18
C ILE A 177 -4.02 -2.20 -21.18
N LYS A 178 -2.93 -2.15 -21.96
CA LYS A 178 -1.98 -3.25 -22.07
C LYS A 178 -0.71 -2.97 -21.27
N ILE A 179 -0.09 -4.05 -20.78
CA ILE A 179 1.22 -3.98 -20.14
C ILE A 179 2.27 -3.78 -21.24
N ALA A 180 3.10 -2.74 -21.14
CA ALA A 180 4.17 -2.46 -22.07
C ALA A 180 5.46 -3.22 -21.74
N ASN A 181 5.73 -3.49 -20.45
CA ASN A 181 6.92 -4.20 -19.99
C ASN A 181 6.73 -5.73 -19.94
N ILE A 182 6.32 -6.33 -21.06
CA ILE A 182 6.16 -7.78 -21.19
C ILE A 182 7.44 -8.43 -21.71
N SER A 183 7.76 -9.64 -21.24
CA SER A 183 8.97 -10.36 -21.61
C SER A 183 9.08 -10.73 -23.11
N LYS A 184 7.98 -10.66 -23.87
CA LYS A 184 8.02 -10.88 -25.35
C LYS A 184 8.81 -9.83 -26.11
N THR A 185 8.91 -8.62 -25.58
CA THR A 185 9.63 -7.49 -26.19
C THR A 185 11.00 -7.25 -25.57
N ALA A 186 11.31 -7.94 -24.47
CA ALA A 186 12.59 -7.89 -23.79
C ALA A 186 13.34 -9.21 -23.94
N PRO A 187 14.65 -9.25 -23.75
CA PRO A 187 15.41 -10.50 -23.70
C PRO A 187 14.81 -11.43 -22.66
N THR A 188 14.82 -12.74 -22.94
CA THR A 188 14.24 -13.73 -22.03
C THR A 188 14.95 -13.71 -20.67
N VAL A 189 14.22 -14.10 -19.62
CA VAL A 189 14.75 -14.27 -18.24
C VAL A 189 16.07 -15.06 -18.20
N LYS A 190 16.24 -16.05 -19.09
CA LYS A 190 17.48 -16.83 -19.22
C LYS A 190 18.65 -15.99 -19.75
N GLN A 191 18.41 -14.99 -20.60
CA GLN A 191 19.42 -14.11 -21.17
C GLN A 191 19.87 -13.00 -20.21
N LEU A 192 18.99 -12.58 -19.28
CA LEU A 192 19.26 -11.49 -18.33
C LEU A 192 19.83 -11.95 -17.00
N GLY A 193 19.88 -13.27 -16.76
CA GLY A 193 20.32 -13.83 -15.49
C GLY A 193 19.25 -13.78 -14.38
N ARG A 194 19.29 -14.78 -13.50
CA ARG A 194 18.24 -15.06 -12.51
C ARG A 194 17.93 -13.94 -11.51
N LYS A 195 18.85 -13.01 -11.26
CA LYS A 195 18.66 -11.97 -10.24
C LYS A 195 17.60 -10.94 -10.64
N ALA A 196 17.44 -10.65 -11.92
CA ALA A 196 16.60 -9.55 -12.37
C ALA A 196 15.11 -9.88 -12.40
N THR A 197 14.73 -11.14 -12.42
CA THR A 197 13.37 -11.54 -12.76
C THR A 197 12.66 -12.38 -11.72
N THR A 198 13.31 -13.37 -11.12
CA THR A 198 12.65 -14.27 -10.15
C THR A 198 12.43 -13.66 -8.78
N ALA A 199 13.27 -12.71 -8.37
CA ALA A 199 13.14 -12.07 -7.06
C ALA A 199 12.08 -10.98 -7.01
N TYR A 200 11.64 -10.43 -8.16
CA TYR A 200 10.90 -9.18 -8.19
C TYR A 200 9.74 -9.13 -9.18
N GLY A 201 9.45 -10.21 -9.89
CA GLY A 201 8.39 -10.27 -10.88
C GLY A 201 7.93 -11.69 -11.13
N CYS A 202 7.00 -11.81 -12.06
CA CYS A 202 6.57 -13.08 -12.62
C CYS A 202 7.29 -13.32 -13.96
N ASP A 203 7.32 -14.56 -14.41
CA ASP A 203 8.09 -15.00 -15.58
C ASP A 203 7.75 -14.29 -16.91
N TYR A 204 6.66 -13.52 -16.95
CA TYR A 204 6.18 -12.85 -18.16
C TYR A 204 6.20 -11.31 -18.08
N VAL A 205 6.49 -10.71 -16.93
CA VAL A 205 6.61 -9.25 -16.77
C VAL A 205 8.05 -8.86 -16.46
N TYR A 206 8.54 -7.89 -17.17
CA TYR A 206 9.91 -7.45 -17.13
C TYR A 206 10.10 -6.21 -16.25
N HIS A 207 10.91 -6.32 -15.21
CA HIS A 207 11.18 -5.25 -14.25
C HIS A 207 12.64 -4.80 -14.34
N PRO A 208 12.96 -3.81 -15.20
CA PRO A 208 14.34 -3.44 -15.50
C PRO A 208 15.02 -2.63 -14.40
N VAL A 209 14.25 -1.90 -13.60
CA VAL A 209 14.79 -1.02 -12.56
C VAL A 209 14.00 -1.12 -11.25
N ARG A 210 14.60 -0.58 -10.20
CA ARG A 210 14.00 -0.39 -8.87
C ARG A 210 14.37 0.98 -8.31
N GLU A 211 13.77 1.29 -7.16
CA GLU A 211 13.96 2.51 -6.40
C GLU A 211 13.36 3.72 -7.13
N GLU A 212 14.00 4.86 -7.06
CA GLU A 212 13.47 6.12 -7.51
C GLU A 212 13.48 6.28 -9.03
N VAL A 213 12.35 6.72 -9.59
CA VAL A 213 12.23 7.13 -10.99
C VAL A 213 11.63 8.52 -11.07
N ARG A 214 11.96 9.27 -12.12
CA ARG A 214 11.34 10.55 -12.44
C ARG A 214 10.16 10.32 -13.37
N LEU A 215 9.07 10.99 -13.05
CA LEU A 215 7.84 10.99 -13.83
C LEU A 215 7.55 12.41 -14.29
N ARG A 216 6.81 12.53 -15.39
CA ARG A 216 6.27 13.79 -15.90
C ARG A 216 4.76 13.70 -15.95
N SER A 217 4.08 14.63 -15.28
CA SER A 217 2.61 14.73 -15.33
C SER A 217 2.15 15.29 -16.68
N THR A 218 0.90 15.02 -17.01
CA THR A 218 0.21 15.68 -18.12
C THR A 218 -0.40 17.01 -17.66
N GLU A 219 -0.75 17.86 -18.62
CA GLU A 219 -1.36 19.18 -18.35
C GLU A 219 -2.87 19.08 -18.04
N LYS A 220 -3.42 17.87 -17.90
CA LYS A 220 -4.85 17.63 -17.67
C LYS A 220 -5.11 16.84 -16.40
N GLY A 221 -6.34 16.94 -15.91
CA GLY A 221 -6.82 16.14 -14.78
C GLY A 221 -6.19 16.53 -13.44
N PRO A 222 -6.28 15.64 -12.43
CA PRO A 222 -5.82 15.90 -11.07
C PRO A 222 -4.31 16.10 -10.92
N PHE A 223 -3.51 15.84 -11.97
CA PHE A 223 -2.06 15.97 -11.98
C PHE A 223 -1.59 17.20 -12.76
N SER A 224 -2.52 18.01 -13.28
CA SER A 224 -2.21 19.22 -14.02
C SER A 224 -1.36 20.19 -13.19
N GLY A 225 -0.35 20.79 -13.84
CA GLY A 225 0.52 21.80 -13.24
C GLY A 225 1.66 21.29 -12.36
N VAL A 226 1.78 19.98 -12.14
CA VAL A 226 2.88 19.41 -11.31
C VAL A 226 4.21 19.36 -12.05
N GLY A 227 4.19 19.14 -13.36
CA GLY A 227 5.41 18.97 -14.14
C GLY A 227 6.13 17.65 -13.82
N SER A 228 7.39 17.74 -13.41
CA SER A 228 8.19 16.55 -13.05
C SER A 228 8.16 16.29 -11.56
N PHE A 229 8.02 15.00 -11.19
CA PHE A 229 8.05 14.55 -9.80
C PHE A 229 8.69 13.16 -9.69
N LEU A 230 8.96 12.75 -8.46
CA LEU A 230 9.63 11.48 -8.15
C LEU A 230 8.66 10.49 -7.53
N ALA A 231 8.85 9.21 -7.83
CA ALA A 231 8.14 8.11 -7.17
C ALA A 231 9.01 6.84 -7.18
N PRO A 232 8.80 5.89 -6.26
CA PRO A 232 9.56 4.65 -6.25
C PRO A 232 8.87 3.58 -7.12
N LEU A 233 9.67 2.84 -7.88
CA LEU A 233 9.23 1.72 -8.70
C LEU A 233 9.80 0.41 -8.16
N TYR A 234 8.92 -0.51 -7.77
CA TYR A 234 9.27 -1.83 -7.26
C TYR A 234 8.68 -2.98 -8.11
N GLY A 235 8.54 -2.73 -9.40
CA GLY A 235 8.06 -3.73 -10.34
C GLY A 235 6.62 -3.51 -10.80
N GLY A 236 6.09 -2.31 -10.65
CA GLY A 236 4.78 -1.96 -11.20
C GLY A 236 4.78 -1.80 -12.72
N PRO A 237 3.59 -1.71 -13.37
CA PRO A 237 3.48 -1.69 -14.80
C PRO A 237 4.04 -0.41 -15.47
N SER A 238 4.57 -0.61 -16.65
CA SER A 238 4.59 0.37 -17.71
C SER A 238 3.45 0.01 -18.67
N MET A 239 2.68 0.99 -19.10
CA MET A 239 1.38 0.78 -19.73
C MET A 239 1.31 1.38 -21.15
N VAL A 240 0.45 0.79 -21.98
CA VAL A 240 0.02 1.35 -23.27
C VAL A 240 -1.50 1.49 -23.23
N THR A 241 -1.98 2.70 -23.38
CA THR A 241 -3.41 3.02 -23.30
C THR A 241 -4.08 2.95 -24.68
N GLY A 242 -5.36 2.55 -24.71
CA GLY A 242 -6.26 2.84 -25.81
C GLY A 242 -6.83 4.26 -25.71
N ASN A 243 -7.71 4.62 -26.64
CA ASN A 243 -8.28 5.98 -26.76
C ASN A 243 -9.22 6.37 -25.61
N ALA A 244 -9.69 5.43 -24.82
CA ALA A 244 -10.68 5.64 -23.75
C ALA A 244 -10.05 6.01 -22.39
N SER A 245 -8.72 6.01 -22.27
CA SER A 245 -8.03 6.25 -21.01
C SER A 245 -7.21 7.53 -21.07
N GLU A 246 -7.20 8.25 -19.96
CA GLU A 246 -6.51 9.53 -19.78
C GLU A 246 -5.13 9.29 -19.16
N ILE A 247 -4.07 9.69 -19.85
CA ILE A 247 -2.69 9.58 -19.33
C ILE A 247 -2.51 10.66 -18.27
N MET A 248 -2.13 10.26 -17.04
CA MET A 248 -1.85 11.17 -15.94
C MET A 248 -0.36 11.47 -15.80
N ALA A 249 0.50 10.47 -16.00
CA ALA A 249 1.94 10.65 -15.98
C ALA A 249 2.64 9.59 -16.85
N GLN A 250 3.85 9.94 -17.31
CA GLN A 250 4.75 9.07 -18.05
C GLN A 250 6.08 8.92 -17.33
N TYR A 251 6.77 7.79 -17.55
CA TYR A 251 8.16 7.63 -17.12
C TYR A 251 9.04 8.61 -17.93
N ASP A 252 9.74 9.52 -17.25
CA ASP A 252 10.48 10.62 -17.87
C ASP A 252 12.00 10.37 -17.89
N ALA A 253 12.56 9.97 -16.74
CA ALA A 253 14.00 9.70 -16.62
C ALA A 253 14.33 8.83 -15.41
N PHE A 254 15.53 8.30 -15.42
CA PHE A 254 16.14 7.68 -14.25
C PHE A 254 16.86 8.74 -13.40
N THR A 255 17.12 8.40 -12.14
CA THR A 255 17.82 9.25 -11.19
C THR A 255 19.10 8.58 -10.69
N LYS A 256 19.91 9.31 -9.93
CA LYS A 256 21.12 8.74 -9.29
C LYS A 256 20.79 7.64 -8.26
N LYS A 257 19.53 7.55 -7.84
CA LYS A 257 19.04 6.52 -6.90
C LYS A 257 18.35 5.36 -7.59
N THR A 258 18.17 5.44 -8.91
CA THR A 258 17.62 4.30 -9.67
C THR A 258 18.58 3.12 -9.60
N LEU A 259 18.06 1.97 -9.20
CA LEU A 259 18.82 0.72 -9.20
C LEU A 259 18.52 -0.04 -10.48
N PHE A 260 19.51 -0.17 -11.36
CA PHE A 260 19.39 -0.93 -12.59
C PHE A 260 19.58 -2.42 -12.30
N LEU A 261 18.64 -3.22 -12.75
CA LEU A 261 18.69 -4.69 -12.72
C LEU A 261 19.21 -5.25 -14.04
N VAL A 262 19.29 -4.42 -15.07
CA VAL A 262 19.73 -4.71 -16.42
C VAL A 262 20.53 -3.52 -16.96
N ASP A 263 20.99 -3.62 -18.19
CA ASP A 263 21.62 -2.52 -18.90
C ASP A 263 20.69 -1.30 -18.99
N GLU A 264 21.25 -0.09 -18.82
CA GLU A 264 20.51 1.16 -18.79
C GLU A 264 19.74 1.40 -20.09
N THR A 265 20.38 1.14 -21.23
CA THR A 265 19.76 1.32 -22.56
C THR A 265 18.50 0.44 -22.72
N LEU A 266 18.56 -0.78 -22.18
CA LEU A 266 17.43 -1.70 -22.19
C LEU A 266 16.33 -1.23 -21.23
N ALA A 267 16.71 -0.71 -20.07
CA ALA A 267 15.77 -0.13 -19.12
C ALA A 267 15.05 1.08 -19.72
N GLU A 268 15.78 1.97 -20.37
CA GLU A 268 15.21 3.14 -21.08
C GLU A 268 14.17 2.72 -22.12
N LYS A 269 14.53 1.79 -23.02
CA LYS A 269 13.62 1.27 -24.05
C LYS A 269 12.33 0.65 -23.48
N THR A 270 12.40 0.13 -22.25
CA THR A 270 11.28 -0.55 -21.61
C THR A 270 10.34 0.40 -20.87
N LEU A 271 10.90 1.48 -20.30
CA LEU A 271 10.13 2.34 -19.40
C LEU A 271 9.96 3.77 -19.94
N ILE A 272 11.02 4.41 -20.39
CA ILE A 272 10.99 5.84 -20.67
C ILE A 272 10.04 6.15 -21.83
N GLY A 273 9.20 7.16 -21.64
CA GLY A 273 8.14 7.56 -22.56
C GLY A 273 6.84 6.75 -22.43
N ASN A 274 6.87 5.58 -21.77
CA ASN A 274 5.66 4.80 -21.53
C ASN A 274 4.82 5.40 -20.38
N VAL A 275 3.55 5.02 -20.36
CA VAL A 275 2.59 5.50 -19.36
C VAL A 275 2.90 4.88 -17.98
N ALA A 276 3.04 5.75 -16.97
CA ALA A 276 3.28 5.40 -15.57
C ALA A 276 2.03 5.51 -14.70
N ALA A 277 1.13 6.42 -15.05
CA ALA A 277 -0.14 6.62 -14.34
C ALA A 277 -1.26 6.94 -15.32
N VAL A 278 -2.42 6.35 -15.10
CA VAL A 278 -3.60 6.50 -15.96
C VAL A 278 -4.87 6.62 -15.14
N ARG A 279 -5.81 7.40 -15.68
CA ARG A 279 -7.21 7.45 -15.28
C ARG A 279 -8.04 6.75 -16.36
N SER A 280 -8.93 5.85 -15.99
CA SER A 280 -9.85 5.17 -16.91
C SER A 280 -11.24 5.09 -16.30
N GLU A 281 -12.27 5.08 -17.13
CA GLU A 281 -13.65 4.97 -16.70
C GLU A 281 -14.18 3.54 -16.91
N LEU A 282 -15.03 3.08 -16.01
CA LEU A 282 -15.80 1.85 -16.14
C LEU A 282 -17.22 2.08 -15.62
N GLY A 283 -18.19 2.09 -16.52
CA GLY A 283 -19.56 2.44 -16.17
C GLY A 283 -19.64 3.87 -15.61
N ASN A 284 -20.12 3.98 -14.38
CA ASN A 284 -20.22 5.27 -13.67
C ASN A 284 -19.02 5.60 -12.79
N GLY A 285 -18.06 4.70 -12.62
CA GLY A 285 -16.91 4.85 -11.75
C GLY A 285 -15.60 5.06 -12.50
N VAL A 286 -14.52 5.16 -11.74
CA VAL A 286 -13.20 5.55 -12.24
C VAL A 286 -12.13 4.68 -11.62
N LEU A 287 -11.11 4.34 -12.41
CA LEU A 287 -9.90 3.69 -11.96
C LEU A 287 -8.71 4.63 -12.11
N TYR A 288 -7.92 4.77 -11.07
CA TYR A 288 -6.57 5.32 -11.09
C TYR A 288 -5.56 4.21 -10.92
N LEU A 289 -4.70 4.02 -11.92
CA LEU A 289 -3.71 2.95 -11.94
C LEU A 289 -2.31 3.54 -12.00
N PHE A 290 -1.51 3.26 -10.98
CA PHE A 290 -0.16 3.77 -10.80
C PHE A 290 0.86 2.63 -10.93
N GLY A 291 1.74 2.69 -11.91
CA GLY A 291 2.88 1.76 -12.00
C GLY A 291 3.78 1.87 -10.78
N PRO A 292 4.35 3.05 -10.47
CA PRO A 292 5.08 3.30 -9.23
C PRO A 292 4.17 3.34 -8.00
N HIS A 293 4.78 3.27 -6.83
CA HIS A 293 4.08 3.36 -5.53
C HIS A 293 3.91 4.83 -5.10
N PHE A 294 2.86 5.48 -5.57
CA PHE A 294 2.56 6.86 -5.21
C PHE A 294 2.20 7.03 -3.72
N GLU A 295 1.76 5.95 -3.09
CA GLU A 295 1.46 5.89 -1.65
C GLU A 295 2.71 5.80 -0.76
N HIS A 296 3.91 5.64 -1.33
CA HIS A 296 5.12 5.46 -0.54
C HIS A 296 5.46 6.72 0.28
N PRO A 297 5.68 6.60 1.60
CA PRO A 297 5.72 7.73 2.53
C PRO A 297 6.86 8.73 2.31
N HIS A 298 7.87 8.41 1.52
CA HIS A 298 9.03 9.28 1.25
C HIS A 298 8.87 10.14 -0.01
N PHE A 299 7.70 10.12 -0.64
CA PHE A 299 7.44 10.85 -1.87
C PHE A 299 6.18 11.72 -1.72
N PRO A 300 6.30 12.87 -1.01
CA PRO A 300 5.14 13.68 -0.62
C PRO A 300 4.34 14.21 -1.80
N ILE A 301 4.98 14.59 -2.89
CA ILE A 301 4.28 15.03 -4.11
C ILE A 301 3.42 13.88 -4.67
N ALA A 302 3.98 12.69 -4.80
CA ALA A 302 3.21 11.52 -5.26
C ALA A 302 2.06 11.19 -4.30
N ASN A 303 2.28 11.28 -2.98
CA ASN A 303 1.22 11.09 -1.98
C ASN A 303 0.07 12.09 -2.18
N HIS A 304 0.39 13.34 -2.47
CA HIS A 304 -0.62 14.38 -2.72
C HIS A 304 -1.42 14.10 -4.00
N LEU A 305 -0.77 13.56 -5.04
CA LEU A 305 -1.45 13.17 -6.26
C LEU A 305 -2.47 12.05 -6.04
N VAL A 306 -2.22 11.12 -5.11
CA VAL A 306 -3.21 10.12 -4.70
C VAL A 306 -4.43 10.80 -4.07
N ALA A 307 -4.21 11.74 -3.15
CA ALA A 307 -5.31 12.49 -2.53
C ALA A 307 -6.10 13.30 -3.56
N ASN A 308 -5.40 13.98 -4.48
CA ASN A 308 -6.03 14.72 -5.57
C ASN A 308 -6.88 13.81 -6.46
N ALA A 309 -6.38 12.63 -6.84
CA ALA A 309 -7.11 11.65 -7.62
C ALA A 309 -8.41 11.21 -6.92
N ILE A 310 -8.35 10.95 -5.60
CA ILE A 310 -9.51 10.59 -4.79
C ILE A 310 -10.55 11.71 -4.83
N PHE A 311 -10.15 12.95 -4.54
CA PHE A 311 -11.09 14.07 -4.51
C PHE A 311 -11.56 14.53 -5.89
N TRP A 312 -10.81 14.25 -6.93
CA TRP A 312 -11.18 14.65 -8.29
C TRP A 312 -12.44 13.94 -8.79
N ASP A 313 -12.52 12.63 -8.55
CA ASP A 313 -13.60 11.80 -9.07
C ASP A 313 -14.55 11.23 -8.01
N MET A 314 -14.31 11.52 -6.73
CA MET A 314 -15.23 11.09 -5.67
C MET A 314 -16.59 11.71 -5.89
N LYS A 315 -17.60 10.87 -6.16
CA LYS A 315 -18.98 11.32 -6.30
C LYS A 315 -19.61 11.62 -4.93
N LYS A 316 -20.55 12.53 -4.90
CA LYS A 316 -21.41 12.72 -3.72
C LYS A 316 -22.22 11.44 -3.54
N SER A 317 -21.81 10.56 -2.65
CA SER A 317 -22.64 9.42 -2.29
C SER A 317 -23.82 9.88 -1.44
N SER A 318 -24.98 9.34 -1.72
CA SER A 318 -26.22 9.60 -0.96
C SER A 318 -26.34 8.70 0.27
N VAL A 319 -25.39 7.83 0.56
CA VAL A 319 -25.56 6.78 1.57
C VAL A 319 -24.58 6.96 2.71
N GLY A 320 -25.04 7.56 3.79
CA GLY A 320 -24.45 7.41 5.11
C GLY A 320 -24.82 6.03 5.67
N GLY A 321 -24.12 4.99 5.26
CA GLY A 321 -24.29 3.66 5.85
C GLY A 321 -23.27 3.47 6.96
N THR A 322 -23.70 3.52 8.21
CA THR A 322 -22.91 2.97 9.32
C THR A 322 -22.67 1.48 9.07
N SER A 323 -21.44 1.04 9.18
CA SER A 323 -21.08 -0.38 9.14
C SER A 323 -21.91 -1.14 10.18
N GLY A 324 -22.63 -2.17 9.74
CA GLY A 324 -23.44 -3.01 10.60
C GLY A 324 -22.66 -3.97 11.52
N MET A 325 -21.37 -3.74 11.76
CA MET A 325 -20.61 -4.49 12.76
C MET A 325 -20.92 -3.94 14.13
N SER A 326 -21.32 -4.80 15.06
CA SER A 326 -21.46 -4.45 16.46
C SER A 326 -20.10 -4.02 17.02
N GLU A 327 -19.93 -2.74 17.23
CA GLU A 327 -18.71 -2.14 17.78
C GLU A 327 -18.90 -1.81 19.26
N ILE A 328 -17.84 -2.05 20.02
CA ILE A 328 -17.79 -1.77 21.46
C ILE A 328 -16.82 -0.61 21.67
N VAL A 329 -17.18 0.29 22.55
CA VAL A 329 -16.27 1.32 23.06
C VAL A 329 -15.68 0.86 24.37
N LEU A 330 -14.35 0.71 24.40
CA LEU A 330 -13.59 0.39 25.61
C LEU A 330 -12.91 1.63 26.16
N ASP A 331 -12.99 1.78 27.48
CA ASP A 331 -12.30 2.81 28.24
C ASP A 331 -11.60 2.25 29.51
N GLY A 332 -11.07 3.14 30.33
CA GLY A 332 -10.60 2.85 31.67
C GLY A 332 -9.72 1.59 31.77
N ALA A 333 -10.11 0.66 32.65
CA ALA A 333 -9.34 -0.54 32.95
C ALA A 333 -9.35 -1.58 31.80
N ALA A 334 -10.48 -1.76 31.11
CA ALA A 334 -10.62 -2.73 30.03
C ALA A 334 -9.71 -2.34 28.86
N LYS A 335 -9.74 -1.08 28.42
CA LYS A 335 -8.84 -0.55 27.41
C LYS A 335 -7.38 -0.72 27.80
N ARG A 336 -7.00 -0.28 29.02
CA ARG A 336 -5.59 -0.40 29.47
C ARG A 336 -5.11 -1.84 29.49
N LYS A 337 -5.96 -2.79 29.89
CA LYS A 337 -5.62 -4.21 29.86
C LYS A 337 -5.36 -4.68 28.44
N LEU A 338 -6.29 -4.44 27.52
CA LEU A 338 -6.18 -4.88 26.12
C LEU A 338 -4.91 -4.32 25.46
N VAL A 339 -4.72 -2.99 25.50
CA VAL A 339 -3.57 -2.34 24.86
C VAL A 339 -2.25 -2.83 25.46
N ARG A 340 -2.18 -3.02 26.79
CA ARG A 340 -0.99 -3.56 27.47
C ARG A 340 -0.69 -4.99 27.02
N ASP A 341 -1.70 -5.85 26.93
CA ASP A 341 -1.52 -7.26 26.57
C ASP A 341 -1.04 -7.38 25.12
N ILE A 342 -1.65 -6.65 24.17
CA ILE A 342 -1.17 -6.58 22.79
C ILE A 342 0.26 -6.01 22.73
N LYS A 343 0.52 -4.90 23.42
CA LYS A 343 1.83 -4.23 23.42
C LYS A 343 2.93 -5.14 23.96
N ARG A 344 2.65 -5.95 24.98
CA ARG A 344 3.58 -6.95 25.50
C ARG A 344 3.95 -7.99 24.45
N GLU A 345 2.96 -8.56 23.76
CA GLU A 345 3.22 -9.57 22.72
C GLU A 345 3.94 -8.97 21.51
N ILE A 346 3.55 -7.77 21.05
CA ILE A 346 4.28 -7.08 19.98
C ILE A 346 5.72 -6.76 20.37
N SER A 347 5.98 -6.38 21.63
CA SER A 347 7.34 -6.17 22.13
C SER A 347 8.16 -7.47 22.07
N ASN A 348 7.57 -8.58 22.52
CA ASN A 348 8.20 -9.91 22.45
C ASN A 348 8.51 -10.30 20.99
N ALA A 349 7.54 -10.14 20.09
CA ALA A 349 7.70 -10.42 18.68
C ALA A 349 8.81 -9.57 18.02
N ARG A 350 8.89 -8.28 18.36
CA ARG A 350 9.94 -7.36 17.86
C ARG A 350 11.34 -7.79 18.31
N ILE A 351 11.50 -8.22 19.56
CA ILE A 351 12.79 -8.72 20.07
C ILE A 351 13.24 -9.95 19.25
N VAL A 352 12.33 -10.89 19.01
CA VAL A 352 12.65 -12.08 18.22
C VAL A 352 12.96 -11.71 16.77
N SER A 353 12.17 -10.81 16.15
CA SER A 353 12.36 -10.41 14.74
C SER A 353 13.70 -9.73 14.48
N VAL A 354 14.19 -8.90 15.42
CA VAL A 354 15.53 -8.31 15.32
C VAL A 354 16.63 -9.39 15.27
N GLY A 355 16.47 -10.45 16.07
CA GLY A 355 17.40 -11.59 16.02
C GLY A 355 17.37 -12.35 14.69
N LEU A 356 16.22 -12.36 14.00
CA LEU A 356 16.07 -12.99 12.68
C LEU A 356 16.74 -12.19 11.55
N GLU A 357 16.83 -10.87 11.67
CA GLU A 357 17.46 -10.01 10.63
C GLU A 357 18.97 -10.32 10.44
N ALA A 358 19.60 -10.89 11.46
CA ALA A 358 21.00 -11.36 11.34
C ALA A 358 21.13 -12.65 10.54
N ALA A 359 20.04 -13.37 10.32
CA ALA A 359 20.04 -14.62 9.56
C ALA A 359 19.84 -14.34 8.06
N SER A 360 20.68 -14.92 7.21
CA SER A 360 20.54 -14.83 5.76
C SER A 360 19.44 -15.76 5.23
N VAL A 361 18.22 -15.59 5.73
CA VAL A 361 17.06 -16.41 5.39
C VAL A 361 16.16 -15.67 4.41
N ARG A 362 15.64 -16.43 3.42
CA ARG A 362 14.67 -15.95 2.43
C ARG A 362 13.58 -16.98 2.25
N TRP A 363 12.35 -16.51 2.16
CA TRP A 363 11.17 -17.34 1.93
C TRP A 363 10.49 -16.92 0.62
N THR A 364 10.11 -17.92 -0.18
CA THR A 364 9.33 -17.69 -1.40
C THR A 364 7.86 -17.99 -1.12
N ILE A 365 7.01 -16.97 -1.23
CA ILE A 365 5.55 -17.11 -1.06
C ILE A 365 4.90 -16.61 -2.37
N GLY A 366 4.34 -17.54 -3.15
CA GLY A 366 3.93 -17.23 -4.52
C GLY A 366 5.13 -16.84 -5.38
N CYS A 367 5.04 -15.72 -6.09
CA CYS A 367 6.14 -15.17 -6.88
C CYS A 367 7.00 -14.14 -6.11
N LYS A 368 6.77 -13.96 -4.80
CA LYS A 368 7.47 -12.94 -3.99
C LYS A 368 8.47 -13.57 -3.03
N ILE A 369 9.58 -12.85 -2.82
CA ILE A 369 10.58 -13.20 -1.80
C ILE A 369 10.35 -12.31 -0.58
N TYR A 370 10.29 -12.97 0.57
CA TYR A 370 10.18 -12.35 1.88
C TYR A 370 11.48 -12.58 2.65
N GLU A 371 11.90 -11.56 3.38
CA GLU A 371 13.08 -11.54 4.24
C GLU A 371 12.65 -11.13 5.65
N PRO A 372 13.43 -11.41 6.69
CA PRO A 372 13.08 -11.06 8.08
C PRO A 372 12.73 -9.58 8.31
N GLU A 373 13.33 -8.67 7.54
CA GLU A 373 13.04 -7.25 7.60
C GLU A 373 11.58 -6.92 7.32
N LYS A 374 10.87 -7.76 6.54
CA LYS A 374 9.44 -7.58 6.27
C LYS A 374 8.60 -7.82 7.52
N ILE A 375 9.02 -8.73 8.39
CA ILE A 375 8.38 -8.98 9.69
C ILE A 375 8.40 -7.69 10.51
N ARG A 376 9.56 -7.04 10.59
CA ARG A 376 9.71 -5.78 11.32
C ARG A 376 8.79 -4.68 10.79
N VAL A 377 8.60 -4.58 9.48
CA VAL A 377 7.70 -3.56 8.90
C VAL A 377 6.27 -3.70 9.43
N PHE A 378 5.73 -4.91 9.50
CA PHE A 378 4.42 -5.16 10.10
C PHE A 378 4.37 -4.80 11.59
N LEU A 379 5.35 -5.27 12.35
CA LEU A 379 5.40 -5.03 13.81
C LEU A 379 5.57 -3.54 14.15
N GLU A 380 6.37 -2.80 13.39
CA GLU A 380 6.52 -1.34 13.57
C GLU A 380 5.24 -0.57 13.21
N ALA A 381 4.53 -0.99 12.17
CA ALA A 381 3.25 -0.38 11.82
C ALA A 381 2.23 -0.51 12.96
N ILE A 382 2.17 -1.69 13.62
CA ILE A 382 1.34 -1.90 14.81
C ILE A 382 1.86 -1.08 15.98
N TRP A 383 3.15 -1.15 16.29
CA TRP A 383 3.76 -0.50 17.44
C TRP A 383 3.52 1.01 17.46
N LYS A 384 3.71 1.66 16.33
CA LYS A 384 3.47 3.10 16.14
C LYS A 384 2.03 3.49 16.53
N ARG A 385 1.03 2.67 16.16
CA ARG A 385 -0.39 2.94 16.42
C ARG A 385 -0.81 2.57 17.83
N LEU A 386 -0.24 1.52 18.40
CA LEU A 386 -0.49 1.16 19.80
C LEU A 386 -0.10 2.28 20.77
N GLY A 387 0.99 3.01 20.49
CA GLY A 387 1.38 4.17 21.30
C GLY A 387 0.32 5.28 21.32
N ARG A 388 -0.37 5.50 20.19
CA ARG A 388 -1.47 6.47 20.10
C ARG A 388 -2.75 5.94 20.77
N LEU A 389 -3.09 4.66 20.56
CA LEU A 389 -4.23 4.02 21.24
C LEU A 389 -4.06 4.02 22.76
N GLU A 390 -2.83 3.90 23.27
CA GLU A 390 -2.54 3.98 24.69
C GLU A 390 -2.88 5.36 25.27
N GLN A 391 -2.65 6.43 24.49
CA GLN A 391 -2.91 7.82 24.89
C GLN A 391 -4.39 8.23 24.71
N SER A 392 -5.13 7.61 23.77
CA SER A 392 -6.55 7.92 23.57
C SER A 392 -7.36 7.61 24.82
N PRO A 393 -8.37 8.42 25.22
CA PRO A 393 -9.20 8.15 26.38
C PRO A 393 -10.02 6.85 26.23
N ARG A 394 -10.45 6.53 25.02
CA ARG A 394 -11.27 5.36 24.68
C ARG A 394 -10.88 4.81 23.32
N ILE A 395 -11.22 3.56 23.06
CA ILE A 395 -11.00 2.91 21.77
C ILE A 395 -12.28 2.25 21.30
N GLN A 396 -12.45 2.19 19.97
CA GLN A 396 -13.57 1.51 19.32
C GLN A 396 -13.09 0.24 18.64
N ILE A 397 -13.71 -0.89 18.94
CA ILE A 397 -13.29 -2.21 18.49
C ILE A 397 -14.50 -3.08 18.21
N SER A 398 -14.45 -3.92 17.17
CA SER A 398 -15.50 -4.92 16.95
C SER A 398 -15.40 -6.07 17.96
N ASN A 399 -16.53 -6.74 18.25
CA ASN A 399 -16.58 -7.92 19.12
C ASN A 399 -15.58 -8.99 18.65
N GLN A 400 -15.59 -9.29 17.35
CA GLN A 400 -14.69 -10.27 16.76
C GLN A 400 -13.23 -9.89 16.98
N THR A 401 -12.85 -8.64 16.68
CA THR A 401 -11.47 -8.19 16.89
C THR A 401 -11.07 -8.26 18.36
N LEU A 402 -11.96 -7.92 19.28
CA LEU A 402 -11.69 -7.99 20.72
C LEU A 402 -11.35 -9.42 21.18
N GLU A 403 -12.06 -10.41 20.66
CA GLU A 403 -11.82 -11.82 20.97
C GLU A 403 -10.56 -12.37 20.31
N GLU A 404 -10.26 -11.97 19.08
CA GLU A 404 -9.20 -12.58 18.26
C GLU A 404 -7.83 -11.88 18.35
N VAL A 405 -7.76 -10.59 18.65
CA VAL A 405 -6.51 -9.80 18.54
C VAL A 405 -5.41 -10.29 19.48
N THR A 406 -5.73 -10.60 20.73
CA THR A 406 -4.73 -11.09 21.69
C THR A 406 -4.25 -12.50 21.37
N PRO A 407 -5.15 -13.50 21.10
CA PRO A 407 -4.73 -14.80 20.58
C PRO A 407 -3.85 -14.71 19.33
N CYS A 408 -4.22 -13.88 18.38
CA CYS A 408 -3.43 -13.67 17.15
C CYS A 408 -2.03 -13.10 17.46
N ALA A 409 -1.90 -12.15 18.39
CA ALA A 409 -0.61 -11.61 18.81
C ALA A 409 0.28 -12.67 19.48
N CYS A 410 -0.31 -13.51 20.34
CA CYS A 410 0.38 -14.65 20.95
C CYS A 410 0.86 -15.66 19.90
N GLU A 411 0.03 -15.96 18.91
CA GLU A 411 0.35 -16.88 17.82
C GLU A 411 1.52 -16.35 16.97
N VAL A 412 1.51 -15.07 16.59
CA VAL A 412 2.64 -14.44 15.89
C VAL A 412 3.94 -14.59 16.68
N THR A 413 3.90 -14.31 17.99
CA THR A 413 5.08 -14.46 18.86
C THR A 413 5.56 -15.91 18.92
N ARG A 414 4.64 -16.87 19.00
CA ARG A 414 4.93 -18.31 19.03
C ARG A 414 5.61 -18.77 17.74
N ILE A 415 5.03 -18.39 16.56
CA ILE A 415 5.59 -18.76 15.26
C ILE A 415 6.98 -18.14 15.06
N LEU A 416 7.17 -16.89 15.47
CA LEU A 416 8.48 -16.23 15.37
C LEU A 416 9.55 -16.95 16.20
N ARG A 417 9.21 -17.41 17.41
CA ARG A 417 10.12 -18.21 18.24
C ARG A 417 10.43 -19.56 17.60
N GLU A 418 9.43 -20.20 17.02
CA GLU A 418 9.61 -21.46 16.28
C GLU A 418 10.54 -21.29 15.08
N VAL A 419 10.31 -20.24 14.27
CA VAL A 419 11.19 -19.91 13.13
C VAL A 419 12.62 -19.67 13.61
N LYS A 420 12.79 -18.90 14.71
CA LYS A 420 14.11 -18.62 15.29
C LYS A 420 14.81 -19.89 15.73
N SER A 421 14.12 -20.75 16.50
CA SER A 421 14.68 -22.05 16.95
C SER A 421 15.11 -22.92 15.80
N ARG A 422 14.26 -23.04 14.76
CA ARG A 422 14.63 -23.84 13.57
C ARG A 422 15.84 -23.29 12.82
N ILE A 423 15.98 -21.97 12.72
CA ILE A 423 17.15 -21.35 12.10
C ILE A 423 18.40 -21.64 12.93
N ASP A 424 18.32 -21.54 14.27
CA ASP A 424 19.43 -21.83 15.15
C ASP A 424 19.86 -23.31 15.06
N ASP A 425 18.88 -24.21 14.91
CA ASP A 425 19.07 -25.64 14.70
C ASP A 425 19.41 -26.02 13.23
N ARG A 426 19.54 -25.03 12.32
CA ARG A 426 19.79 -25.19 10.88
C ARG A 426 18.72 -26.01 10.16
N LEU A 427 17.49 -25.96 10.64
CA LEU A 427 16.33 -26.63 10.05
C LEU A 427 15.64 -25.71 9.03
N GLU A 428 14.94 -26.33 8.10
CA GLU A 428 14.19 -25.63 7.05
C GLU A 428 12.99 -24.89 7.62
N THR A 429 12.75 -23.63 7.13
CA THR A 429 11.67 -22.74 7.61
C THR A 429 10.69 -22.30 6.52
N GLN A 430 10.89 -22.72 5.26
CA GLN A 430 10.05 -22.32 4.14
C GLN A 430 8.57 -22.69 4.35
N GLY A 431 8.31 -23.88 4.91
CA GLY A 431 6.94 -24.36 5.14
C GLY A 431 6.14 -23.54 6.18
N ILE A 432 6.84 -22.85 7.10
CA ILE A 432 6.20 -22.05 8.16
C ILE A 432 5.94 -20.61 7.70
N ALA A 433 6.74 -20.11 6.77
CA ALA A 433 6.71 -18.71 6.36
C ALA A 433 5.34 -18.22 5.87
N PRO A 434 4.57 -18.96 5.05
CA PRO A 434 3.23 -18.52 4.63
C PRO A 434 2.31 -18.26 5.82
N HIS A 435 2.30 -19.14 6.80
CA HIS A 435 1.49 -19.00 8.01
C HIS A 435 1.94 -17.81 8.88
N LEU A 436 3.25 -17.60 9.01
CA LEU A 436 3.79 -16.43 9.72
C LEU A 436 3.31 -15.11 9.10
N PHE A 437 3.46 -14.95 7.79
CA PHE A 437 3.09 -13.70 7.12
C PHE A 437 1.58 -13.50 7.06
N ASP A 438 0.79 -14.56 7.00
CA ASP A 438 -0.66 -14.48 7.09
C ASP A 438 -1.12 -14.05 8.50
N SER A 439 -0.55 -14.62 9.54
CA SER A 439 -0.83 -14.23 10.94
C SER A 439 -0.39 -12.78 11.23
N LEU A 440 0.76 -12.35 10.69
CA LEU A 440 1.22 -10.96 10.80
C LEU A 440 0.26 -10.00 10.11
N ARG A 441 -0.21 -10.35 8.92
CA ARG A 441 -1.19 -9.57 8.16
C ARG A 441 -2.50 -9.42 8.94
N ARG A 442 -3.09 -10.52 9.43
CA ARG A 442 -4.33 -10.52 10.24
C ARG A 442 -4.18 -9.67 11.49
N LEU A 443 -3.11 -9.88 12.26
CA LEU A 443 -2.85 -9.10 13.47
C LEU A 443 -2.74 -7.60 13.15
N THR A 444 -2.08 -7.27 12.05
CA THR A 444 -1.93 -5.88 11.62
C THR A 444 -3.27 -5.28 11.24
N MET A 445 -4.11 -6.00 10.50
CA MET A 445 -5.47 -5.55 10.16
C MET A 445 -6.29 -5.28 11.42
N PHE A 446 -6.30 -6.17 12.40
CA PHE A 446 -7.02 -5.98 13.66
C PHE A 446 -6.56 -4.72 14.43
N CYS A 447 -5.26 -4.56 14.59
CA CYS A 447 -4.70 -3.41 15.31
C CYS A 447 -4.96 -2.08 14.57
N LEU A 448 -4.84 -2.07 13.26
CA LEU A 448 -5.05 -0.87 12.46
C LEU A 448 -6.54 -0.53 12.34
N GLN A 449 -7.44 -1.51 12.21
CA GLN A 449 -8.87 -1.25 12.21
C GLN A 449 -9.30 -0.62 13.54
N THR A 450 -8.84 -1.18 14.67
CA THR A 450 -9.08 -0.59 16.01
C THR A 450 -8.54 0.85 16.09
N TYR A 451 -7.37 1.10 15.51
CA TYR A 451 -6.77 2.43 15.49
C TYR A 451 -7.63 3.44 14.69
N PHE A 452 -7.99 3.11 13.45
CA PHE A 452 -8.76 4.02 12.61
C PHE A 452 -10.18 4.23 13.14
N ASN A 453 -10.85 3.18 13.63
CA ASN A 453 -12.16 3.32 14.28
C ASN A 453 -12.08 4.28 15.50
N SER A 454 -10.99 4.19 16.26
CA SER A 454 -10.81 5.05 17.44
C SER A 454 -10.58 6.51 17.06
N LEU A 455 -9.94 6.79 15.92
CA LEU A 455 -9.78 8.16 15.41
C LEU A 455 -11.12 8.79 14.99
N LEU A 456 -12.10 7.98 14.60
CA LEU A 456 -13.44 8.46 14.26
C LEU A 456 -14.25 8.87 15.50
N LEU A 457 -13.93 8.32 16.69
CA LEU A 457 -14.56 8.73 17.94
C LEU A 457 -14.11 10.10 18.46
N ASP A 458 -12.90 10.51 18.07
CA ASP A 458 -12.25 11.73 18.58
C ASP A 458 -12.53 12.95 17.66
N ASN A 459 -13.20 12.73 16.51
CA ASN A 459 -13.63 13.73 15.52
C ASN A 459 -15.13 14.00 15.62
#